data_edcb2c7429d1783f674d24ee74e6c9e1
#
_entry.id   edcb2c7429d1783f674d24ee74e6c9e1
#
_cell.length_a   1.000
_cell.length_b   1.000
_cell.length_c   1.000
_cell.angle_alpha   90.00
_cell.angle_beta   90.00
_cell.angle_gamma   90.00
#
_symmetry.space_group_name_H-M   'P 1'
#
loop_
_entity.id
_entity.type
_entity.pdbx_description
1 polymer ?
#
loop_
_entity_poly.entity_id
_entity_poly.type
_entity_poly.pdbx_seq_one_letter_code
_entity_poly.pdbx_strand_id
1 'polypeptide(L)'
;ITNTVSGSAQLKKCPANSIIGAAFVAATYDLPIDSNLGFAAIVPYNESVWNPRKKDWEKVPKAQFQMMYKGFIQLAIRSGYYERMNYAVVYKDELESYNPITGEIKFVEDFSNCKQRDAGDEANVAGYYAWFRLKTGYSQELYMSKKAVDNHARKYSQAYRYDLNKGKKSSCLLYTSDAADD
;
A
#
# COMPACT_ATOMS: atom_id res chain seq x y z
N ILE A 1 1.12 15.07 15.17
CA ILE A 1 2.59 14.91 15.11
C ILE A 1 3.12 14.44 16.47
N THR A 2 2.80 15.13 17.55
CA THR A 2 3.31 14.82 18.90
C THR A 2 2.99 13.37 19.31
N ASN A 3 1.75 12.92 19.12
CA ASN A 3 1.33 11.56 19.44
C ASN A 3 2.05 10.51 18.59
N THR A 4 2.21 10.76 17.29
CA THR A 4 2.90 9.85 16.36
C THR A 4 4.37 9.66 16.74
N VAL A 5 5.05 10.75 17.08
CA VAL A 5 6.45 10.71 17.52
C VAL A 5 6.59 10.08 18.89
N SER A 6 5.69 10.38 19.83
CA SER A 6 5.70 9.83 21.19
C SER A 6 5.49 8.32 21.21
N GLY A 7 4.72 7.78 20.24
CA GLY A 7 4.46 6.34 20.09
C GLY A 7 5.61 5.54 19.47
N SER A 8 6.60 6.19 18.82
CA SER A 8 7.67 5.49 18.10
C SER A 8 9.05 5.80 18.66
N ALA A 9 9.69 4.79 19.27
CA ALA A 9 11.06 4.91 19.78
C ALA A 9 12.09 5.20 18.64
N GLN A 10 11.79 4.79 17.41
CA GLN A 10 12.66 5.02 16.27
C GLN A 10 12.53 6.45 15.74
N LEU A 11 11.30 7.01 15.70
CA LEU A 11 11.09 8.40 15.31
C LEU A 11 11.70 9.39 16.30
N LYS A 12 11.74 9.06 17.58
CA LYS A 12 12.43 9.87 18.60
C LYS A 12 13.93 10.03 18.35
N LYS A 13 14.56 9.11 17.61
CA LYS A 13 15.96 9.19 17.23
C LYS A 13 16.20 10.04 15.99
N CYS A 14 15.16 10.38 15.25
CA CYS A 14 15.29 11.22 14.05
C CYS A 14 15.46 12.68 14.43
N PRO A 15 16.23 13.45 13.65
CA PRO A 15 16.35 14.89 13.82
C PRO A 15 14.99 15.58 13.71
N ALA A 16 14.72 16.55 14.60
CA ALA A 16 13.44 17.25 14.64
C ALA A 16 13.09 17.94 13.30
N ASN A 17 14.08 18.49 12.61
CA ASN A 17 13.89 19.11 11.30
C ASN A 17 13.39 18.11 10.24
N SER A 18 13.82 16.83 10.28
CA SER A 18 13.32 15.81 9.36
C SER A 18 11.87 15.42 9.65
N ILE A 19 11.47 15.38 10.93
CA ILE A 19 10.10 15.12 11.35
C ILE A 19 9.20 16.27 10.91
N ILE A 20 9.62 17.50 11.15
CA ILE A 20 8.89 18.70 10.74
C ILE A 20 8.76 18.75 9.21
N GLY A 21 9.84 18.49 8.47
CA GLY A 21 9.80 18.43 7.00
C GLY A 21 8.82 17.39 6.47
N ALA A 22 8.83 16.19 7.03
CA ALA A 22 7.86 15.15 6.67
C ALA A 22 6.41 15.56 6.97
N ALA A 23 6.19 16.26 8.08
CA ALA A 23 4.88 16.76 8.46
C ALA A 23 4.39 17.89 7.53
N PHE A 24 5.27 18.78 7.08
CA PHE A 24 4.93 19.80 6.09
C PHE A 24 4.49 19.18 4.75
N VAL A 25 5.15 18.10 4.30
CA VAL A 25 4.70 17.38 3.09
C VAL A 25 3.28 16.85 3.26
N ALA A 26 2.96 16.25 4.40
CA ALA A 26 1.61 15.79 4.69
C ALA A 26 0.58 16.94 4.69
N ALA A 27 0.96 18.08 5.29
CA ALA A 27 0.12 19.27 5.33
C ALA A 27 -0.13 19.85 3.92
N THR A 28 0.87 19.80 3.02
CA THR A 28 0.72 20.21 1.62
C THR A 28 -0.34 19.40 0.89
N TYR A 29 -0.45 18.11 1.21
CA TYR A 29 -1.48 17.23 0.67
C TYR A 29 -2.78 17.24 1.47
N ASP A 30 -2.82 17.96 2.59
CA ASP A 30 -3.95 17.96 3.54
C ASP A 30 -4.36 16.51 3.91
N LEU A 31 -3.38 15.71 4.31
CA LEU A 31 -3.57 14.33 4.72
C LEU A 31 -3.25 14.16 6.22
N PRO A 32 -4.13 13.50 7.00
CA PRO A 32 -3.84 13.20 8.40
C PRO A 32 -2.66 12.23 8.51
N ILE A 33 -1.75 12.53 9.45
CA ILE A 33 -0.57 11.71 9.74
C ILE A 33 -0.94 10.75 10.89
N ASP A 34 -1.70 9.74 10.55
CA ASP A 34 -2.02 8.65 11.47
C ASP A 34 -1.96 7.34 10.68
N SER A 35 -1.02 6.45 11.06
CA SER A 35 -0.84 5.17 10.38
C SER A 35 -2.09 4.29 10.48
N ASN A 36 -2.90 4.43 11.53
CA ASN A 36 -4.13 3.65 11.72
C ASN A 36 -5.23 4.08 10.74
N LEU A 37 -5.23 5.35 10.32
CA LEU A 37 -6.19 5.84 9.33
C LEU A 37 -5.82 5.44 7.88
N GLY A 38 -4.56 5.07 7.64
CA GLY A 38 -4.10 4.60 6.34
C GLY A 38 -3.97 5.67 5.25
N PHE A 39 -3.99 6.99 5.57
CA PHE A 39 -3.81 8.07 4.60
C PHE A 39 -2.35 8.42 4.38
N ALA A 40 -1.65 8.68 5.47
CA ALA A 40 -0.22 9.02 5.46
C ALA A 40 0.45 8.59 6.77
N ALA A 41 1.73 8.32 6.68
CA ALA A 41 2.56 8.00 7.83
C ALA A 41 3.89 8.76 7.77
N ILE A 42 4.48 9.01 8.94
CA ILE A 42 5.88 9.39 9.05
C ILE A 42 6.64 8.14 9.49
N VAL A 43 7.59 7.72 8.66
CA VAL A 43 8.37 6.51 8.91
C VAL A 43 9.84 6.85 9.13
N PRO A 44 10.52 6.17 10.07
CA PRO A 44 11.95 6.32 10.24
C PRO A 44 12.68 5.56 9.12
N TYR A 45 13.64 6.22 8.50
CA TYR A 45 14.50 5.66 7.48
C TYR A 45 15.97 5.92 7.83
N ASN A 46 16.86 4.97 7.56
CA ASN A 46 18.30 5.17 7.74
C ASN A 46 18.91 5.60 6.42
N GLU A 47 19.29 6.89 6.34
CA GLU A 47 20.01 7.44 5.21
C GLU A 47 21.51 7.19 5.37
N SER A 48 22.18 6.75 4.31
CA SER A 48 23.64 6.65 4.31
C SER A 48 24.24 8.01 3.98
N VAL A 49 24.90 8.61 4.94
CA VAL A 49 25.55 9.92 4.80
C VAL A 49 27.07 9.74 4.91
N TRP A 50 27.81 10.34 4.00
CA TRP A 50 29.28 10.34 4.07
C TRP A 50 29.75 11.22 5.23
N ASN A 51 30.52 10.65 6.16
CA ASN A 51 31.17 11.40 7.24
C ASN A 51 32.61 11.73 6.88
N PRO A 52 32.92 13.00 6.55
CA PRO A 52 34.27 13.40 6.13
C PRO A 52 35.35 13.20 7.23
N ARG A 53 34.95 13.26 8.52
CA ARG A 53 35.86 13.08 9.65
C ARG A 53 36.28 11.63 9.83
N LYS A 54 35.34 10.68 9.62
CA LYS A 54 35.61 9.25 9.73
C LYS A 54 36.03 8.62 8.41
N LYS A 55 35.88 9.35 7.30
CA LYS A 55 36.09 8.85 5.93
C LYS A 55 35.29 7.58 5.65
N ASP A 56 34.04 7.50 6.17
CA ASP A 56 33.19 6.33 6.07
C ASP A 56 31.71 6.74 5.94
N TRP A 57 30.88 5.81 5.48
CA TRP A 57 29.43 5.99 5.37
C TRP A 57 28.74 5.67 6.69
N GLU A 58 28.05 6.63 7.25
CA GLU A 58 27.25 6.45 8.46
C GLU A 58 25.76 6.36 8.14
N LYS A 59 25.07 5.49 8.86
CA LYS A 59 23.60 5.44 8.81
C LYS A 59 23.02 6.42 9.82
N VAL A 60 22.38 7.47 9.31
CA VAL A 60 21.73 8.49 10.11
C VAL A 60 20.21 8.28 10.04
N PRO A 61 19.51 8.18 11.17
CA PRO A 61 18.06 8.06 11.14
C PRO A 61 17.44 9.38 10.65
N LYS A 62 16.48 9.29 9.75
CA LYS A 62 15.74 10.41 9.16
C LYS A 62 14.25 10.06 9.08
N ALA A 63 13.39 11.00 9.45
CA ALA A 63 11.96 10.84 9.27
C ALA A 63 11.59 11.17 7.82
N GLN A 64 10.76 10.32 7.23
CA GLN A 64 10.28 10.46 5.85
C GLN A 64 8.77 10.36 5.82
N PHE A 65 8.14 11.23 5.04
CA PHE A 65 6.72 11.12 4.70
C PHE A 65 6.50 9.93 3.77
N GLN A 66 5.48 9.14 4.08
CA GLN A 66 5.02 8.05 3.24
C GLN A 66 3.52 8.18 3.02
N MET A 67 3.11 8.35 1.77
CA MET A 67 1.71 8.30 1.40
C MET A 67 1.25 6.85 1.38
N MET A 68 0.09 6.58 2.00
CA MET A 68 -0.53 5.27 2.03
C MET A 68 -1.65 5.19 0.99
N TYR A 69 -2.20 3.99 0.74
CA TYR A 69 -3.15 3.79 -0.35
C TYR A 69 -4.44 4.60 -0.21
N LYS A 70 -4.98 4.75 1.00
CA LYS A 70 -6.15 5.62 1.25
C LYS A 70 -5.85 7.09 0.95
N GLY A 71 -4.59 7.53 1.14
CA GLY A 71 -4.15 8.88 0.76
C GLY A 71 -4.22 9.11 -0.76
N PHE A 72 -3.76 8.15 -1.57
CA PHE A 72 -3.90 8.22 -3.02
C PHE A 72 -5.37 8.28 -3.45
N ILE A 73 -6.23 7.43 -2.86
CA ILE A 73 -7.68 7.44 -3.13
C ILE A 73 -8.29 8.80 -2.77
N GLN A 74 -7.94 9.35 -1.60
CA GLN A 74 -8.43 10.65 -1.15
C GLN A 74 -8.05 11.78 -2.12
N LEU A 75 -6.80 11.79 -2.60
CA LEU A 75 -6.35 12.78 -3.59
C LEU A 75 -7.07 12.59 -4.94
N ALA A 76 -7.27 11.35 -5.36
CA ALA A 76 -8.03 11.04 -6.57
C ALA A 76 -9.47 11.57 -6.49
N ILE A 77 -10.16 11.33 -5.36
CA ILE A 77 -11.52 11.84 -5.12
C ILE A 77 -11.53 13.37 -5.13
N ARG A 78 -10.59 14.02 -4.41
CA ARG A 78 -10.51 15.49 -4.36
C ARG A 78 -10.19 16.14 -5.70
N SER A 79 -9.49 15.43 -6.60
CA SER A 79 -9.19 15.95 -7.94
C SER A 79 -10.45 16.24 -8.77
N GLY A 80 -11.57 15.58 -8.42
CA GLY A 80 -12.85 15.74 -9.11
C GLY A 80 -12.90 15.09 -10.50
N TYR A 81 -11.83 14.45 -10.98
CA TYR A 81 -11.78 13.81 -12.30
C TYR A 81 -12.40 12.41 -12.33
N TYR A 82 -12.41 11.71 -11.19
CA TYR A 82 -12.92 10.36 -11.08
C TYR A 82 -14.45 10.35 -10.91
N GLU A 83 -15.12 9.56 -11.72
CA GLU A 83 -16.54 9.27 -11.60
C GLU A 83 -16.75 8.13 -10.60
N ARG A 84 -15.99 7.05 -10.77
CA ARG A 84 -16.03 5.86 -9.91
C ARG A 84 -14.66 5.21 -9.86
N MET A 85 -14.35 4.57 -8.74
CA MET A 85 -13.19 3.70 -8.57
C MET A 85 -13.53 2.61 -7.56
N ASN A 86 -12.95 1.44 -7.73
CA ASN A 86 -13.10 0.34 -6.79
C ASN A 86 -11.89 -0.59 -6.84
N TYR A 87 -11.71 -1.37 -5.80
CA TYR A 87 -10.73 -2.45 -5.73
C TYR A 87 -11.36 -3.63 -5.00
N ALA A 88 -10.90 -4.85 -5.32
CA ALA A 88 -11.41 -6.06 -4.73
C ALA A 88 -10.35 -7.16 -4.69
N VAL A 89 -10.46 -8.02 -3.71
CA VAL A 89 -9.81 -9.33 -3.72
C VAL A 89 -10.64 -10.23 -4.65
N VAL A 90 -9.96 -10.97 -5.50
CA VAL A 90 -10.59 -11.92 -6.44
C VAL A 90 -10.29 -13.34 -6.00
N TYR A 91 -11.32 -14.13 -5.81
CA TYR A 91 -11.20 -15.55 -5.46
C TYR A 91 -11.21 -16.44 -6.71
N LYS A 92 -10.71 -17.67 -6.57
CA LYS A 92 -10.55 -18.58 -7.70
C LYS A 92 -11.85 -19.00 -8.36
N ASP A 93 -12.94 -19.08 -7.57
CA ASP A 93 -14.28 -19.40 -8.05
C ASP A 93 -15.00 -18.21 -8.73
N GLU A 94 -14.46 -17.00 -8.60
CA GLU A 94 -14.98 -15.78 -9.22
C GLU A 94 -14.32 -15.45 -10.57
N LEU A 95 -13.12 -16.00 -10.80
CA LEU A 95 -12.31 -15.70 -11.99
C LEU A 95 -12.57 -16.76 -13.07
N GLU A 96 -13.12 -16.35 -14.19
CA GLU A 96 -13.30 -17.20 -15.37
C GLU A 96 -12.00 -17.28 -16.19
N SER A 97 -11.46 -16.11 -16.58
CA SER A 97 -10.22 -16.07 -17.37
C SER A 97 -9.48 -14.74 -17.20
N TYR A 98 -8.18 -14.79 -17.43
CA TYR A 98 -7.31 -13.61 -17.51
C TYR A 98 -6.26 -13.78 -18.60
N ASN A 99 -6.20 -12.80 -19.50
CA ASN A 99 -5.19 -12.76 -20.57
C ASN A 99 -4.09 -11.76 -20.16
N PRO A 100 -2.87 -12.20 -19.81
CA PRO A 100 -1.79 -11.32 -19.37
C PRO A 100 -1.23 -10.43 -20.49
N ILE A 101 -1.54 -10.72 -21.76
CA ILE A 101 -1.06 -9.93 -22.90
C ILE A 101 -1.99 -8.76 -23.18
N THR A 102 -3.29 -9.01 -23.23
CA THR A 102 -4.30 -7.97 -23.48
C THR A 102 -4.73 -7.23 -22.24
N GLY A 103 -4.51 -7.85 -21.04
CA GLY A 103 -5.04 -7.37 -19.77
C GLY A 103 -6.53 -7.67 -19.57
N GLU A 104 -7.17 -8.36 -20.54
CA GLU A 104 -8.59 -8.68 -20.45
C GLU A 104 -8.85 -9.67 -19.30
N ILE A 105 -9.81 -9.32 -18.45
CA ILE A 105 -10.27 -10.18 -17.35
C ILE A 105 -11.75 -10.47 -17.53
N LYS A 106 -12.14 -11.71 -17.24
CA LYS A 106 -13.53 -12.15 -17.21
C LYS A 106 -13.85 -12.78 -15.88
N PHE A 107 -14.92 -12.34 -15.29
CA PHE A 107 -15.49 -12.91 -14.07
C PHE A 107 -16.67 -13.82 -14.42
N VAL A 108 -16.98 -14.76 -13.54
CA VAL A 108 -18.17 -15.59 -13.68
C VAL A 108 -19.41 -14.71 -13.72
N GLU A 109 -20.40 -15.07 -14.52
CA GLU A 109 -21.65 -14.30 -14.65
C GLU A 109 -22.54 -14.46 -13.41
N ASP A 110 -22.53 -15.64 -12.80
CA ASP A 110 -23.34 -15.97 -11.63
C ASP A 110 -22.47 -16.22 -10.39
N PHE A 111 -22.47 -15.23 -9.49
CA PHE A 111 -21.74 -15.30 -8.21
C PHE A 111 -22.47 -16.10 -7.13
N SER A 112 -23.69 -16.60 -7.36
CA SER A 112 -24.46 -17.36 -6.34
C SER A 112 -23.77 -18.63 -5.87
N ASN A 113 -22.90 -19.20 -6.71
CA ASN A 113 -22.13 -20.39 -6.44
C ASN A 113 -20.73 -20.10 -5.88
N CYS A 114 -20.30 -18.83 -5.82
CA CYS A 114 -18.98 -18.42 -5.31
C CYS A 114 -19.01 -18.34 -3.78
N LYS A 115 -18.47 -19.37 -3.12
CA LYS A 115 -18.46 -19.48 -1.65
C LYS A 115 -17.11 -19.18 -1.01
N GLN A 116 -16.07 -19.03 -1.81
CA GLN A 116 -14.70 -18.86 -1.28
C GLN A 116 -14.52 -17.49 -0.62
N ARG A 117 -15.25 -16.47 -1.08
CA ARG A 117 -15.27 -15.13 -0.47
C ARG A 117 -15.81 -15.17 0.95
N ASP A 118 -16.95 -15.86 1.16
CA ASP A 118 -17.57 -15.95 2.48
C ASP A 118 -16.72 -16.75 3.47
N ALA A 119 -15.95 -17.71 2.97
CA ALA A 119 -15.01 -18.49 3.77
C ALA A 119 -13.78 -17.69 4.22
N GLY A 120 -13.45 -16.59 3.54
CA GLY A 120 -12.30 -15.73 3.86
C GLY A 120 -10.94 -16.44 3.76
N ASP A 121 -10.84 -17.55 3.01
CA ASP A 121 -9.61 -18.35 2.93
C ASP A 121 -8.61 -17.72 1.95
N GLU A 122 -7.51 -17.20 2.50
CA GLU A 122 -6.40 -16.65 1.72
C GLU A 122 -5.79 -17.64 0.71
N ALA A 123 -5.90 -18.95 0.92
CA ALA A 123 -5.40 -19.96 -0.01
C ALA A 123 -6.18 -19.95 -1.33
N ASN A 124 -7.42 -19.48 -1.30
CA ASN A 124 -8.31 -19.40 -2.44
C ASN A 124 -8.27 -18.06 -3.17
N VAL A 125 -7.48 -17.09 -2.71
CA VAL A 125 -7.28 -15.83 -3.42
C VAL A 125 -6.54 -16.09 -4.73
N ALA A 126 -7.19 -15.73 -5.85
CA ALA A 126 -6.59 -15.76 -7.19
C ALA A 126 -5.71 -14.53 -7.42
N GLY A 127 -6.16 -13.37 -7.00
CA GLY A 127 -5.45 -12.12 -7.18
C GLY A 127 -6.21 -10.91 -6.66
N TYR A 128 -5.83 -9.76 -7.16
CA TYR A 128 -6.35 -8.46 -6.78
C TYR A 128 -6.75 -7.70 -8.04
N TYR A 129 -7.87 -7.04 -7.99
CA TYR A 129 -8.44 -6.28 -9.09
C TYR A 129 -8.70 -4.84 -8.64
N ALA A 130 -8.39 -3.89 -9.50
CA ALA A 130 -8.70 -2.49 -9.29
C ALA A 130 -9.15 -1.88 -10.62
N TRP A 131 -10.11 -0.96 -10.56
CA TRP A 131 -10.57 -0.24 -11.72
C TRP A 131 -11.02 1.17 -11.37
N PHE A 132 -11.01 2.03 -12.37
CA PHE A 132 -11.58 3.36 -12.25
C PHE A 132 -12.21 3.81 -13.55
N ARG A 133 -13.13 4.77 -13.45
CA ARG A 133 -13.71 5.50 -14.56
C ARG A 133 -13.57 6.99 -14.29
N LEU A 134 -13.10 7.71 -15.29
CA LEU A 134 -13.05 9.17 -15.28
C LEU A 134 -14.37 9.77 -15.80
N LYS A 135 -14.67 11.00 -15.42
CA LYS A 135 -15.83 11.75 -15.91
C LYS A 135 -15.81 11.98 -17.44
N THR A 136 -14.64 11.86 -18.06
CA THR A 136 -14.46 11.89 -19.53
C THR A 136 -14.94 10.62 -20.22
N GLY A 137 -15.34 9.58 -19.47
CA GLY A 137 -15.70 8.26 -19.98
C GLY A 137 -14.53 7.28 -20.09
N TYR A 138 -13.28 7.74 -19.93
CA TYR A 138 -12.13 6.84 -19.92
C TYR A 138 -12.18 5.93 -18.70
N SER A 139 -11.94 4.63 -18.91
CA SER A 139 -11.82 3.64 -17.85
C SER A 139 -10.57 2.81 -18.01
N GLN A 140 -10.00 2.41 -16.90
CA GLN A 140 -8.84 1.51 -16.83
C GLN A 140 -9.09 0.48 -15.75
N GLU A 141 -8.67 -0.75 -16.03
CA GLU A 141 -8.70 -1.85 -15.08
C GLU A 141 -7.33 -2.50 -14.98
N LEU A 142 -7.04 -3.08 -13.83
CA LEU A 142 -5.81 -3.79 -13.56
C LEU A 142 -6.13 -5.02 -12.71
N TYR A 143 -5.69 -6.17 -13.18
CA TYR A 143 -5.66 -7.40 -12.40
C TYR A 143 -4.22 -7.84 -12.18
N MET A 144 -3.90 -8.22 -10.97
CA MET A 144 -2.63 -8.84 -10.63
C MET A 144 -2.89 -10.15 -9.89
N SER A 145 -2.38 -11.26 -10.43
CA SER A 145 -2.46 -12.54 -9.72
C SER A 145 -1.74 -12.46 -8.37
N LYS A 146 -2.16 -13.25 -7.39
CA LYS A 146 -1.50 -13.33 -6.08
C LYS A 146 0.01 -13.54 -6.21
N LYS A 147 0.43 -14.40 -7.14
CA LYS A 147 1.85 -14.65 -7.44
C LYS A 147 2.56 -13.40 -7.99
N ALA A 148 1.91 -12.62 -8.85
CA ALA A 148 2.48 -11.39 -9.39
C ALA A 148 2.66 -10.32 -8.32
N VAL A 149 1.69 -10.17 -7.42
CA VAL A 149 1.76 -9.26 -6.27
C VAL A 149 2.88 -9.69 -5.30
N ASP A 150 2.98 -10.99 -4.98
CA ASP A 150 4.05 -11.53 -4.14
C ASP A 150 5.44 -11.25 -4.74
N ASN A 151 5.62 -11.49 -6.03
CA ASN A 151 6.87 -11.20 -6.73
C ASN A 151 7.19 -9.69 -6.73
N HIS A 152 6.20 -8.84 -6.93
CA HIS A 152 6.35 -7.39 -6.85
C HIS A 152 6.78 -6.96 -5.44
N ALA A 153 6.10 -7.47 -4.41
CA ALA A 153 6.44 -7.18 -3.02
C ALA A 153 7.86 -7.65 -2.67
N ARG A 154 8.28 -8.85 -3.10
CA ARG A 154 9.65 -9.37 -2.94
C ARG A 154 10.69 -8.45 -3.57
N LYS A 155 10.38 -7.86 -4.72
CA LYS A 155 11.32 -7.01 -5.45
C LYS A 155 11.43 -5.62 -4.83
N TYR A 156 10.33 -5.01 -4.43
CA TYR A 156 10.28 -3.59 -4.10
C TYR A 156 10.07 -3.29 -2.61
N SER A 157 9.45 -4.18 -1.82
CA SER A 157 9.20 -3.96 -0.41
C SER A 157 10.33 -4.52 0.47
N GLN A 158 11.04 -3.63 1.15
CA GLN A 158 12.06 -4.03 2.14
C GLN A 158 11.42 -4.69 3.37
N ALA A 159 10.27 -4.17 3.82
CA ALA A 159 9.53 -4.73 4.94
C ALA A 159 9.08 -6.16 4.65
N TYR A 160 8.51 -6.40 3.46
CA TYR A 160 8.11 -7.74 3.03
C TYR A 160 9.27 -8.73 3.03
N ARG A 161 10.42 -8.34 2.48
CA ARG A 161 11.64 -9.19 2.48
C ARG A 161 12.15 -9.49 3.89
N TYR A 162 12.09 -8.51 4.78
CA TYR A 162 12.50 -8.69 6.18
C TYR A 162 11.61 -9.69 6.92
N ASP A 163 10.29 -9.60 6.73
CA ASP A 163 9.33 -10.51 7.35
C ASP A 163 9.47 -11.94 6.82
N LEU A 164 9.67 -12.10 5.52
CA LEU A 164 9.95 -13.40 4.91
C LEU A 164 11.21 -14.06 5.50
N ASN A 165 12.29 -13.29 5.65
CA ASN A 165 13.55 -13.80 6.21
C ASN A 165 13.42 -14.20 7.68
N LYS A 166 12.43 -13.65 8.41
CA LYS A 166 12.13 -14.01 9.80
C LYS A 166 11.06 -15.10 9.95
N GLY A 167 10.56 -15.64 8.83
CA GLY A 167 9.48 -16.64 8.84
C GLY A 167 8.15 -16.10 9.37
N LYS A 168 7.96 -14.77 9.39
CA LYS A 168 6.70 -14.14 9.77
C LYS A 168 5.82 -13.96 8.54
N LYS A 169 4.50 -14.18 8.68
CA LYS A 169 3.54 -13.70 7.67
C LYS A 169 3.71 -12.18 7.57
N SER A 170 3.90 -11.66 6.35
CA SER A 170 4.15 -10.24 6.17
C SER A 170 2.94 -9.41 6.58
N SER A 171 3.13 -8.54 7.55
CA SER A 171 2.12 -7.56 7.96
C SER A 171 1.69 -6.63 6.83
N CYS A 172 2.52 -6.44 5.80
CA CYS A 172 2.24 -5.59 4.66
C CYS A 172 1.10 -6.14 3.76
N LEU A 173 0.94 -7.47 3.68
CA LEU A 173 -0.19 -8.08 2.96
C LEU A 173 -1.45 -8.15 3.82
N LEU A 174 -1.31 -8.25 5.16
CA LEU A 174 -2.45 -8.19 6.10
C LEU A 174 -3.17 -6.83 6.05
N TYR A 175 -2.44 -5.73 5.91
CA TYR A 175 -3.04 -4.39 5.79
C TYR A 175 -3.83 -4.17 4.50
N THR A 176 -3.64 -5.00 3.48
CA THR A 176 -4.44 -4.94 2.24
C THR A 176 -5.67 -5.84 2.30
N SER A 177 -5.68 -6.90 3.12
CA SER A 177 -6.84 -7.77 3.30
C SER A 177 -7.85 -7.21 4.30
N ASP A 178 -7.40 -6.64 5.42
CA ASP A 178 -8.30 -6.04 6.43
C ASP A 178 -9.01 -4.76 5.96
N ALA A 179 -8.51 -4.13 4.90
CA ALA A 179 -9.11 -2.92 4.35
C ALA A 179 -10.28 -3.19 3.37
N ALA A 180 -10.57 -4.44 3.08
CA ALA A 180 -11.69 -4.84 2.21
C ALA A 180 -12.97 -5.18 3.00
N ASP A 181 -12.89 -5.24 4.36
CA ASP A 181 -14.00 -5.65 5.23
C ASP A 181 -14.69 -4.48 5.98
N ASP A 182 -14.34 -3.20 5.69
CA ASP A 182 -15.01 -1.99 6.23
C ASP A 182 -15.76 -1.20 5.17
#